data_f2c8040d167359d7bca7ee9a70b88c95
#
_entry.id   f2c8040d167359d7bca7ee9a70b88c95
#
_cell.length_a   1.000
_cell.length_b   1.000
_cell.length_c   1.000
_cell.angle_alpha   90.00
_cell.angle_beta   90.00
_cell.angle_gamma   90.00
#
_symmetry.space_group_name_H-M   'P 1'
#
loop_
_entity.id
_entity.type
_entity.pdbx_description
1 polymer ?
#
loop_
_entity_poly.entity_id
_entity_poly.type
_entity_poly.pdbx_seq_one_letter_code
_entity_poly.pdbx_strand_id
1 'polypeptide(L)'
;MDFGEMAKDEFNSDEEKKILLQLENLEGQAHAGALFEDFKRHPAYAKFEKFMDSFINDSKNTIFNDPDGDHRKVVYQVQGMVRVRNFINAQVLAGQIASKAINQHFNAVQDEKKQLGIE
;
A
#
# COMPACT_ATOMS: atom_id res chain seq x y z
N MET A 1 -12.20 34.99 -27.89
CA MET A 1 -11.47 33.79 -27.49
C MET A 1 -11.07 33.02 -28.75
N ASP A 2 -9.78 32.81 -28.94
CA ASP A 2 -9.26 32.09 -30.08
C ASP A 2 -9.47 30.57 -29.89
N PHE A 3 -9.85 29.88 -30.98
CA PHE A 3 -10.04 28.42 -30.94
C PHE A 3 -8.74 27.67 -30.56
N GLY A 4 -7.59 28.22 -30.88
CA GLY A 4 -6.29 27.68 -30.51
C GLY A 4 -6.05 27.72 -29.00
N GLU A 5 -6.50 28.77 -28.31
CA GLU A 5 -6.42 28.88 -26.87
C GLU A 5 -7.38 27.91 -26.16
N MET A 6 -8.60 27.74 -26.71
CA MET A 6 -9.55 26.74 -26.15
C MET A 6 -9.02 25.33 -26.28
N ALA A 7 -8.42 24.94 -27.38
CA ALA A 7 -7.82 23.64 -27.58
C ALA A 7 -6.61 23.42 -26.66
N LYS A 8 -5.83 24.47 -26.42
CA LYS A 8 -4.68 24.45 -25.51
C LYS A 8 -5.12 24.30 -24.06
N ASP A 9 -6.17 25.01 -23.67
CA ASP A 9 -6.74 24.92 -22.31
C ASP A 9 -7.36 23.55 -22.06
N GLU A 10 -8.06 22.97 -23.04
CA GLU A 10 -8.60 21.60 -22.94
C GLU A 10 -7.49 20.57 -22.82
N PHE A 11 -6.40 20.69 -23.60
CA PHE A 11 -5.28 19.78 -23.55
C PHE A 11 -4.56 19.85 -22.19
N ASN A 12 -4.27 21.04 -21.69
CA ASN A 12 -3.68 21.27 -20.38
C ASN A 12 -4.60 20.79 -19.26
N SER A 13 -5.92 20.98 -19.40
CA SER A 13 -6.92 20.51 -18.44
C SER A 13 -6.95 18.99 -18.35
N ASP A 14 -6.80 18.28 -19.46
CA ASP A 14 -6.76 16.80 -19.46
C ASP A 14 -5.47 16.26 -18.82
N GLU A 15 -4.33 16.89 -19.10
CA GLU A 15 -3.07 16.54 -18.44
C GLU A 15 -3.11 16.85 -16.94
N GLU A 16 -3.62 18.01 -16.56
CA GLU A 16 -3.80 18.39 -15.17
C GLU A 16 -4.72 17.42 -14.44
N LYS A 17 -5.82 16.99 -15.07
CA LYS A 17 -6.73 15.99 -14.51
C LYS A 17 -6.04 14.65 -14.30
N LYS A 18 -5.21 14.21 -15.23
CA LYS A 18 -4.44 12.96 -15.10
C LYS A 18 -3.46 13.05 -13.94
N ILE A 19 -2.75 14.16 -13.79
CA ILE A 19 -1.81 14.39 -12.69
C ILE A 19 -2.55 14.40 -11.36
N LEU A 20 -3.68 15.12 -11.28
CA LEU A 20 -4.50 15.16 -10.08
C LEU A 20 -5.02 13.79 -9.70
N LEU A 21 -5.49 12.99 -10.67
CA LEU A 21 -5.95 11.63 -10.44
C LEU A 21 -4.84 10.73 -9.91
N GLN A 22 -3.63 10.85 -10.47
CA GLN A 22 -2.47 10.11 -9.99
C GLN A 22 -2.12 10.50 -8.55
N LEU A 23 -2.13 11.79 -8.24
CA LEU A 23 -1.88 12.29 -6.87
C LEU A 23 -2.94 11.80 -5.89
N GLU A 24 -4.22 11.82 -6.27
CA GLU A 24 -5.31 11.29 -5.44
C GLU A 24 -5.12 9.80 -5.16
N ASN A 25 -4.73 9.01 -6.17
CA ASN A 25 -4.45 7.59 -5.99
C ASN A 25 -3.28 7.35 -5.06
N LEU A 26 -2.20 8.11 -5.20
CA LEU A 26 -1.04 8.03 -4.32
C LEU A 26 -1.39 8.44 -2.88
N GLU A 27 -2.16 9.51 -2.71
CA GLU A 27 -2.63 9.95 -1.39
C GLU A 27 -3.53 8.89 -0.75
N GLY A 28 -4.42 8.26 -1.51
CA GLY A 28 -5.24 7.16 -1.04
C GLY A 28 -4.42 5.96 -0.58
N GLN A 29 -3.41 5.59 -1.35
CA GLN A 29 -2.49 4.50 -0.98
C GLN A 29 -1.64 4.85 0.24
N ALA A 30 -1.14 6.09 0.32
CA ALA A 30 -0.37 6.55 1.46
C ALA A 30 -1.23 6.55 2.74
N HIS A 31 -2.47 7.01 2.64
CA HIS A 31 -3.42 7.03 3.76
C HIS A 31 -3.77 5.62 4.24
N ALA A 32 -4.11 4.73 3.31
CA ALA A 32 -4.40 3.33 3.63
C ALA A 32 -3.20 2.64 4.27
N GLY A 33 -1.99 2.86 3.73
CA GLY A 33 -0.76 2.31 4.28
C GLY A 33 -0.48 2.81 5.69
N ALA A 34 -0.73 4.09 5.97
CA ALA A 34 -0.57 4.67 7.31
C ALA A 34 -1.55 4.06 8.30
N LEU A 35 -2.81 3.81 7.90
CA LEU A 35 -3.81 3.15 8.74
C LEU A 35 -3.38 1.72 9.09
N PHE A 36 -2.88 0.95 8.13
CA PHE A 36 -2.38 -0.40 8.39
C PHE A 36 -1.10 -0.39 9.23
N GLU A 37 -0.24 0.61 9.06
CA GLU A 37 0.94 0.78 9.89
C GLU A 37 0.56 1.06 11.34
N ASP A 38 -0.41 1.94 11.59
CA ASP A 38 -0.96 2.21 12.92
C ASP A 38 -1.62 0.96 13.51
N PHE A 39 -2.35 0.21 12.70
CA PHE A 39 -2.94 -1.07 13.11
C PHE A 39 -1.86 -2.06 13.57
N LYS A 40 -0.74 -2.15 12.86
CA LYS A 40 0.38 -3.03 13.25
C LYS A 40 1.03 -2.63 14.57
N ARG A 41 0.96 -1.35 14.95
CA ARG A 41 1.47 -0.85 16.24
C ARG A 41 0.48 -1.07 17.38
N HIS A 42 -0.78 -1.40 17.09
CA HIS A 42 -1.79 -1.62 18.12
C HIS A 42 -1.49 -2.90 18.90
N PRO A 43 -1.66 -2.88 20.25
CA PRO A 43 -1.38 -4.09 21.08
C PRO A 43 -2.19 -5.31 20.66
N ALA A 44 -3.41 -5.15 20.16
CA ALA A 44 -4.23 -6.23 19.65
C ALA A 44 -3.60 -6.94 18.45
N TYR A 45 -2.87 -6.21 17.59
CA TYR A 45 -2.18 -6.79 16.46
C TYR A 45 -1.03 -7.71 16.89
N ALA A 46 -0.28 -7.32 17.92
CA ALA A 46 0.79 -8.16 18.47
C ALA A 46 0.24 -9.48 18.99
N LYS A 47 -0.92 -9.46 19.65
CA LYS A 47 -1.62 -10.67 20.09
C LYS A 47 -2.09 -11.52 18.91
N PHE A 48 -2.59 -10.88 17.87
CA PHE A 48 -3.03 -11.55 16.63
C PHE A 48 -1.85 -12.21 15.91
N GLU A 49 -0.71 -11.55 15.82
CA GLU A 49 0.52 -12.12 15.25
C GLU A 49 0.98 -13.36 16.03
N LYS A 50 1.01 -13.27 17.35
CA LYS A 50 1.35 -14.42 18.20
C LYS A 50 0.40 -15.58 17.99
N PHE A 51 -0.89 -15.30 17.88
CA PHE A 51 -1.89 -16.32 17.59
C PHE A 51 -1.62 -16.99 16.22
N MET A 52 -1.37 -16.18 15.18
CA MET A 52 -1.07 -16.70 13.85
C MET A 52 0.20 -17.57 13.86
N ASP A 53 1.27 -17.09 14.50
CA ASP A 53 2.54 -17.82 14.57
C ASP A 53 2.38 -19.14 15.32
N SER A 54 1.66 -19.14 16.43
CA SER A 54 1.37 -20.35 17.19
C SER A 54 0.53 -21.32 16.39
N PHE A 55 -0.50 -20.84 15.71
CA PHE A 55 -1.37 -21.67 14.88
C PHE A 55 -0.59 -22.30 13.72
N ILE A 56 0.25 -21.52 13.03
CA ILE A 56 1.08 -22.00 11.93
C ILE A 56 2.07 -23.05 12.41
N ASN A 57 2.71 -22.80 13.55
CA ASN A 57 3.65 -23.74 14.16
C ASN A 57 2.98 -25.06 14.58
N ASP A 58 1.85 -24.97 15.27
CA ASP A 58 1.08 -26.15 15.68
C ASP A 58 0.59 -26.94 14.47
N SER A 59 0.16 -26.26 13.42
CA SER A 59 -0.29 -26.87 12.17
C SER A 59 0.85 -27.61 11.47
N LYS A 60 2.04 -27.01 11.40
CA LYS A 60 3.25 -27.65 10.84
C LYS A 60 3.60 -28.90 11.63
N ASN A 61 3.56 -28.84 12.96
CA ASN A 61 3.86 -29.98 13.82
C ASN A 61 2.81 -31.10 13.65
N THR A 62 1.54 -30.76 13.50
CA THR A 62 0.47 -31.73 13.26
C THR A 62 0.69 -32.47 11.94
N ILE A 63 1.02 -31.74 10.87
CA ILE A 63 1.30 -32.33 9.55
C ILE A 63 2.56 -33.19 9.61
N PHE A 64 3.61 -32.70 10.25
CA PHE A 64 4.87 -33.41 10.36
C PHE A 64 4.74 -34.72 11.17
N ASN A 65 3.95 -34.71 12.24
CA ASN A 65 3.76 -35.87 13.11
C ASN A 65 2.78 -36.91 12.52
N ASP A 66 1.96 -36.53 11.54
CA ASP A 66 0.99 -37.41 10.90
C ASP A 66 0.99 -37.15 9.38
N PRO A 67 2.10 -37.50 8.67
CA PRO A 67 2.24 -37.17 7.25
C PRO A 67 1.22 -37.87 6.35
N ASP A 68 0.66 -38.98 6.77
CA ASP A 68 -0.33 -39.75 5.98
C ASP A 68 -1.78 -39.31 6.24
N GLY A 69 -2.00 -38.37 7.18
CA GLY A 69 -3.31 -37.83 7.49
C GLY A 69 -3.85 -36.87 6.43
N ASP A 70 -5.16 -36.60 6.48
CA ASP A 70 -5.78 -35.58 5.64
C ASP A 70 -5.64 -34.19 6.31
N HIS A 71 -4.76 -33.37 5.77
CA HIS A 71 -4.45 -32.05 6.32
C HIS A 71 -4.95 -30.88 5.45
N ARG A 72 -5.83 -31.14 4.48
CA ARG A 72 -6.30 -30.09 3.53
C ARG A 72 -6.91 -28.91 4.23
N LYS A 73 -7.76 -29.13 5.22
CA LYS A 73 -8.42 -28.06 5.99
C LYS A 73 -7.40 -27.18 6.71
N VAL A 74 -6.43 -27.80 7.37
CA VAL A 74 -5.38 -27.10 8.12
C VAL A 74 -4.50 -26.29 7.17
N VAL A 75 -4.13 -26.87 6.02
CA VAL A 75 -3.35 -26.18 4.98
C VAL A 75 -4.09 -24.94 4.47
N TYR A 76 -5.39 -25.05 4.19
CA TYR A 76 -6.19 -23.91 3.74
C TYR A 76 -6.29 -22.82 4.82
N GLN A 77 -6.41 -23.19 6.07
CA GLN A 77 -6.44 -22.23 7.18
C GLN A 77 -5.11 -21.48 7.32
N VAL A 78 -3.99 -22.18 7.23
CA VAL A 78 -2.65 -21.57 7.24
C VAL A 78 -2.46 -20.63 6.06
N GLN A 79 -2.85 -21.06 4.86
CA GLN A 79 -2.77 -20.23 3.65
C GLN A 79 -3.61 -18.95 3.80
N GLY A 80 -4.81 -19.06 4.38
CA GLY A 80 -5.66 -17.90 4.66
C GLY A 80 -5.00 -16.90 5.59
N MET A 81 -4.39 -17.37 6.67
CA MET A 81 -3.67 -16.51 7.61
C MET A 81 -2.46 -15.83 6.99
N VAL A 82 -1.69 -16.57 6.20
CA VAL A 82 -0.52 -16.02 5.48
C VAL A 82 -0.96 -14.95 4.48
N ARG A 83 -2.07 -15.17 3.78
CA ARG A 83 -2.63 -14.18 2.84
C ARG A 83 -3.04 -12.88 3.54
N VAL A 84 -3.67 -12.98 4.70
CA VAL A 84 -4.05 -11.80 5.50
C VAL A 84 -2.81 -11.03 5.93
N ARG A 85 -1.80 -11.71 6.45
CA ARG A 85 -0.53 -11.09 6.85
C ARG A 85 0.15 -10.41 5.67
N ASN A 86 0.24 -11.08 4.53
CA ASN A 86 0.86 -10.54 3.32
C ASN A 86 0.08 -9.34 2.79
N PHE A 87 -1.25 -9.35 2.86
CA PHE A 87 -2.08 -8.22 2.48
C PHE A 87 -1.76 -6.99 3.34
N ILE A 88 -1.73 -7.14 4.65
CA ILE A 88 -1.43 -6.04 5.57
C ILE A 88 -0.03 -5.47 5.28
N ASN A 89 0.97 -6.33 5.15
CA ASN A 89 2.34 -5.91 4.86
C ASN A 89 2.46 -5.24 3.48
N ALA A 90 1.73 -5.73 2.49
CA ALA A 90 1.70 -5.13 1.15
C ALA A 90 1.07 -3.74 1.18
N GLN A 91 0.01 -3.52 1.97
CA GLN A 91 -0.61 -2.20 2.13
C GLN A 91 0.34 -1.19 2.79
N VAL A 92 1.06 -1.60 3.81
CA VAL A 92 2.08 -0.75 4.47
C VAL A 92 3.18 -0.37 3.48
N LEU A 93 3.70 -1.34 2.73
CA LEU A 93 4.75 -1.10 1.74
C LEU A 93 4.26 -0.19 0.61
N ALA A 94 3.07 -0.45 0.07
CA ALA A 94 2.48 0.40 -0.98
C ALA A 94 2.29 1.84 -0.49
N GLY A 95 1.87 2.02 0.77
CA GLY A 95 1.74 3.34 1.38
C GLY A 95 3.07 4.06 1.52
N GLN A 96 4.13 3.36 1.91
CA GLN A 96 5.48 3.93 2.00
C GLN A 96 6.01 4.36 0.64
N ILE A 97 5.81 3.53 -0.39
CA ILE A 97 6.20 3.85 -1.77
C ILE A 97 5.42 5.07 -2.27
N ALA A 98 4.12 5.13 -2.03
CA ALA A 98 3.27 6.24 -2.43
C ALA A 98 3.68 7.55 -1.74
N SER A 99 3.97 7.52 -0.44
CA SER A 99 4.45 8.69 0.32
C SER A 99 5.76 9.20 -0.23
N LYS A 100 6.68 8.31 -0.58
CA LYS A 100 7.96 8.66 -1.19
C LYS A 100 7.77 9.30 -2.56
N ALA A 101 6.87 8.77 -3.37
CA ALA A 101 6.56 9.33 -4.70
C ALA A 101 5.97 10.73 -4.60
N ILE A 102 5.06 10.98 -3.64
CA ILE A 102 4.48 12.30 -3.38
C ILE A 102 5.59 13.28 -2.98
N ASN A 103 6.46 12.90 -2.05
CA ASN A 103 7.56 13.76 -1.59
C ASN A 103 8.54 14.10 -2.72
N GLN A 104 8.84 13.14 -3.59
CA GLN A 104 9.69 13.37 -4.76
C GLN A 104 9.05 14.36 -5.73
N HIS A 105 7.73 14.28 -5.93
CA HIS A 105 7.00 15.22 -6.77
C HIS A 105 7.08 16.64 -6.19
N PHE A 106 6.82 16.82 -4.91
CA PHE A 106 6.93 18.13 -4.25
C PHE A 106 8.35 18.70 -4.31
N ASN A 107 9.36 17.89 -4.10
CA ASN A 107 10.76 18.32 -4.19
C ASN A 107 11.12 18.78 -5.61
N ALA A 108 10.68 18.06 -6.62
CA ALA A 108 10.89 18.43 -8.03
C ALA A 108 10.23 19.78 -8.36
N VAL A 109 9.01 20.02 -7.88
CA VAL A 109 8.29 21.29 -8.08
C VAL A 109 9.03 22.43 -7.38
N GLN A 110 9.53 22.24 -6.17
CA GLN A 110 10.29 23.26 -5.44
C GLN A 110 11.62 23.58 -6.11
N ASP A 111 12.33 22.58 -6.60
CA ASP A 111 13.59 22.76 -7.33
C ASP A 111 13.36 23.54 -8.63
N GLU A 112 12.29 23.24 -9.34
CA GLU A 112 11.90 23.99 -10.53
C GLU A 112 11.59 25.44 -10.21
N LYS A 113 10.88 25.73 -9.13
CA LYS A 113 10.60 27.09 -8.66
C LYS A 113 11.88 27.83 -8.31
N LYS A 114 12.83 27.19 -7.67
CA LYS A 114 14.15 27.78 -7.35
C LYS A 114 14.94 28.12 -8.60
N GLN A 115 14.94 27.24 -9.60
CA GLN A 115 15.61 27.49 -10.87
C GLN A 115 14.99 28.66 -11.62
N LEU A 116 13.69 28.87 -11.50
CA LEU A 116 12.96 29.99 -12.12
C LEU A 116 13.03 31.27 -11.29
N GLY A 117 13.66 31.25 -10.11
CA GLY A 117 13.72 32.41 -9.21
C GLY A 117 12.39 32.77 -8.56
N ILE A 118 11.46 31.85 -8.52
CA ILE A 118 10.14 32.01 -7.88
C ILE A 118 10.19 31.31 -6.54
N GLU A 119 10.17 32.07 -5.48
CA GLU A 119 10.04 31.52 -4.12
C GLU A 119 8.61 31.61 -3.61
#